data_184b069c93292d80d6ea909d3b9c95f8
#
_entry.id   184b069c93292d80d6ea909d3b9c95f8
#
_cell.length_a   1.000
_cell.length_b   1.000
_cell.length_c   1.000
_cell.angle_alpha   90.00
_cell.angle_beta   90.00
_cell.angle_gamma   90.00
#
_symmetry.space_group_name_H-M   'P 1'
#
loop_
_entity.id
_entity.type
_entity.pdbx_description
1 polymer ?
#
loop_
_entity_poly.entity_id
_entity_poly.type
_entity_poly.pdbx_seq_one_letter_code
_entity_poly.pdbx_strand_id
1 'polypeptide(L)'
;MRFGITIKPDMPVERIVALTRQAEASGFQYGWIFDSHVLWLDPYPVLTLMASNTKNMRLGPCVTNPATRDITVTASLFATLNLISGDRMQLGIGRGDSSRRVLGKKPVGAGDLERAVKAFRELTAGREIDYEGQPTRLSWAKGSPPVWIAGYGPKVLDLAGRVADGVILQFADPDLIAWCLGFVKKGAEQAGRDWRKIEVMAAAPVWVSDDLKLARERVRWFPALVSNHVVDLISRYRPEELPPALTSFVRNRGGYDYQHHCEVESSNANFVSDDVVDRFCLVGPAEAHREKLRRLASVGVTQFNVYLMCGDEEDTLEKYKKEIVPAFR
;
A
#
# COMPACT_ATOMS: atom_id res chain seq x y z
N MET A 1 -15.09 -3.56 8.75
CA MET A 1 -13.76 -3.40 8.07
C MET A 1 -13.98 -3.49 6.57
N ARG A 2 -13.33 -2.64 5.79
CA ARG A 2 -13.36 -2.72 4.32
C ARG A 2 -12.23 -3.60 3.81
N PHE A 3 -12.40 -4.14 2.60
CA PHE A 3 -11.39 -4.99 1.97
C PHE A 3 -10.92 -4.38 0.66
N GLY A 4 -9.62 -4.52 0.40
CA GLY A 4 -8.99 -4.18 -0.87
C GLY A 4 -8.11 -5.30 -1.37
N ILE A 5 -7.73 -5.22 -2.63
CA ILE A 5 -6.69 -6.05 -3.24
C ILE A 5 -5.54 -5.17 -3.72
N THR A 6 -4.33 -5.71 -3.74
CA THR A 6 -3.21 -5.16 -4.51
C THR A 6 -2.72 -6.20 -5.49
N ILE A 7 -2.60 -5.81 -6.75
CA ILE A 7 -2.10 -6.65 -7.84
C ILE A 7 -0.70 -6.20 -8.22
N LYS A 8 0.19 -7.15 -8.43
CA LYS A 8 1.49 -6.96 -9.08
C LYS A 8 1.27 -7.03 -10.60
N PRO A 9 1.58 -5.99 -11.38
CA PRO A 9 1.28 -5.99 -12.81
C PRO A 9 2.37 -6.71 -13.63
N ASP A 10 2.60 -7.99 -13.34
CA ASP A 10 3.54 -8.89 -14.00
C ASP A 10 2.85 -10.04 -14.75
N MET A 11 1.56 -9.91 -14.97
CA MET A 11 0.71 -10.88 -15.67
C MET A 11 0.00 -10.22 -16.85
N PRO A 12 -0.65 -10.99 -17.76
CA PRO A 12 -1.45 -10.42 -18.85
C PRO A 12 -2.50 -9.44 -18.34
N VAL A 13 -2.67 -8.33 -19.06
CA VAL A 13 -3.57 -7.23 -18.65
C VAL A 13 -5.02 -7.72 -18.54
N GLU A 14 -5.44 -8.64 -19.40
CA GLU A 14 -6.76 -9.26 -19.39
C GLU A 14 -7.03 -10.00 -18.08
N ARG A 15 -6.00 -10.68 -17.53
CA ARG A 15 -6.09 -11.36 -16.23
C ARG A 15 -6.21 -10.36 -15.09
N ILE A 16 -5.46 -9.25 -15.13
CA ILE A 16 -5.58 -8.17 -14.13
C ILE A 16 -7.01 -7.62 -14.10
N VAL A 17 -7.59 -7.37 -15.26
CA VAL A 17 -8.99 -6.90 -15.40
C VAL A 17 -9.97 -7.95 -14.87
N ALA A 18 -9.78 -9.23 -15.19
CA ALA A 18 -10.62 -10.32 -14.72
C ALA A 18 -10.59 -10.44 -13.18
N LEU A 19 -9.41 -10.44 -12.57
CA LEU A 19 -9.23 -10.47 -11.11
C LEU A 19 -9.86 -9.25 -10.43
N THR A 20 -9.72 -8.06 -11.04
CA THR A 20 -10.34 -6.83 -10.50
C THR A 20 -11.88 -6.93 -10.50
N ARG A 21 -12.47 -7.43 -11.57
CA ARG A 21 -13.94 -7.67 -11.65
C ARG A 21 -14.38 -8.74 -10.65
N GLN A 22 -13.63 -9.84 -10.52
CA GLN A 22 -13.93 -10.88 -9.54
C GLN A 22 -13.84 -10.35 -8.11
N ALA A 23 -12.85 -9.53 -7.79
CA ALA A 23 -12.71 -8.90 -6.48
C ALA A 23 -13.91 -7.98 -6.17
N GLU A 24 -14.34 -7.12 -7.12
CA GLU A 24 -15.53 -6.30 -6.94
C GLU A 24 -16.78 -7.17 -6.69
N ALA A 25 -16.99 -8.21 -7.47
CA ALA A 25 -18.09 -9.16 -7.30
C ALA A 25 -18.01 -9.97 -5.99
N SER A 26 -16.82 -10.08 -5.42
CA SER A 26 -16.55 -10.74 -4.13
C SER A 26 -16.73 -9.81 -2.93
N GLY A 27 -17.04 -8.53 -3.16
CA GLY A 27 -17.32 -7.55 -2.11
C GLY A 27 -16.10 -6.77 -1.65
N PHE A 28 -15.01 -6.80 -2.40
CA PHE A 28 -13.88 -5.91 -2.17
C PHE A 28 -14.19 -4.51 -2.69
N GLN A 29 -13.85 -3.49 -1.90
CA GLN A 29 -14.18 -2.10 -2.19
C GLN A 29 -13.01 -1.32 -2.79
N TYR A 30 -11.78 -1.85 -2.70
CA TYR A 30 -10.58 -1.18 -3.20
C TYR A 30 -9.77 -2.11 -4.11
N GLY A 31 -9.27 -1.56 -5.20
CA GLY A 31 -8.33 -2.20 -6.12
C GLY A 31 -7.07 -1.35 -6.27
N TRP A 32 -5.95 -1.89 -5.85
CA TRP A 32 -4.65 -1.23 -5.91
C TRP A 32 -3.71 -1.97 -6.85
N ILE A 33 -2.73 -1.25 -7.39
CA ILE A 33 -1.73 -1.83 -8.27
C ILE A 33 -0.34 -1.26 -7.94
N PHE A 34 0.71 -2.08 -8.02
CA PHE A 34 2.08 -1.62 -7.80
C PHE A 34 2.56 -0.69 -8.91
N ASP A 35 3.40 0.31 -8.55
CA ASP A 35 4.07 1.22 -9.49
C ASP A 35 5.60 1.08 -9.38
N SER A 36 6.16 0.17 -10.17
CA SER A 36 7.60 -0.05 -10.34
C SER A 36 7.92 -0.29 -11.81
N HIS A 37 7.91 0.78 -12.56
CA HIS A 37 7.93 0.82 -14.04
C HIS A 37 9.14 0.12 -14.72
N VAL A 38 10.21 -0.18 -13.98
CA VAL A 38 11.35 -0.95 -14.49
C VAL A 38 11.13 -2.45 -14.33
N LEU A 39 10.37 -2.85 -13.31
CA LEU A 39 10.15 -4.25 -12.98
C LEU A 39 8.90 -4.82 -13.65
N TRP A 40 7.86 -3.99 -13.82
CA TRP A 40 6.53 -4.43 -14.25
C TRP A 40 5.88 -3.43 -15.20
N LEU A 41 4.70 -3.79 -15.72
CA LEU A 41 3.88 -2.93 -16.57
C LEU A 41 3.60 -1.58 -15.88
N ASP A 42 3.50 -0.52 -16.69
CA ASP A 42 3.08 0.80 -16.18
C ASP A 42 1.65 0.71 -15.63
N PRO A 43 1.41 1.10 -14.37
CA PRO A 43 0.11 0.91 -13.73
C PRO A 43 -1.01 1.79 -14.31
N TYR A 44 -0.72 2.93 -14.91
CA TYR A 44 -1.77 3.89 -15.27
C TYR A 44 -2.62 3.48 -16.46
N PRO A 45 -2.06 2.91 -17.56
CA PRO A 45 -2.88 2.29 -18.59
C PRO A 45 -3.74 1.14 -18.02
N VAL A 46 -3.18 0.34 -17.11
CA VAL A 46 -3.88 -0.77 -16.46
C VAL A 46 -5.00 -0.24 -15.54
N LEU A 47 -4.75 0.81 -14.75
CA LEU A 47 -5.78 1.47 -13.93
C LEU A 47 -6.94 2.02 -14.77
N THR A 48 -6.67 2.50 -15.99
CA THR A 48 -7.73 2.92 -16.91
C THR A 48 -8.64 1.75 -17.25
N LEU A 49 -8.08 0.60 -17.54
CA LEU A 49 -8.87 -0.62 -17.84
C LEU A 49 -9.60 -1.13 -16.60
N MET A 50 -8.95 -1.14 -15.43
CA MET A 50 -9.61 -1.49 -14.17
C MET A 50 -10.81 -0.57 -13.89
N ALA A 51 -10.64 0.74 -14.08
CA ALA A 51 -11.70 1.74 -13.89
C ALA A 51 -12.89 1.55 -14.85
N SER A 52 -12.59 1.26 -16.11
CA SER A 52 -13.63 1.04 -17.15
C SER A 52 -14.36 -0.29 -16.99
N ASN A 53 -13.80 -1.25 -16.26
CA ASN A 53 -14.36 -2.58 -16.06
C ASN A 53 -14.94 -2.84 -14.67
N THR A 54 -14.99 -1.82 -13.81
CA THR A 54 -15.61 -1.85 -12.47
C THR A 54 -16.60 -0.71 -12.32
N LYS A 55 -17.52 -0.81 -11.35
CA LYS A 55 -18.59 0.18 -11.14
C LYS A 55 -18.43 0.96 -9.82
N ASN A 56 -18.02 0.30 -8.75
CA ASN A 56 -18.04 0.84 -7.40
C ASN A 56 -16.65 0.81 -6.72
N MET A 57 -15.73 -0.03 -7.23
CA MET A 57 -14.41 -0.21 -6.66
C MET A 57 -13.59 1.07 -6.75
N ARG A 58 -13.01 1.50 -5.64
CA ARG A 58 -12.05 2.60 -5.57
C ARG A 58 -10.69 2.08 -6.03
N LEU A 59 -9.98 2.85 -6.84
CA LEU A 59 -8.80 2.36 -7.56
C LEU A 59 -7.60 3.31 -7.40
N GLY A 60 -6.40 2.76 -7.33
CA GLY A 60 -5.19 3.58 -7.28
C GLY A 60 -3.89 2.79 -7.28
N PRO A 61 -2.73 3.45 -7.38
CA PRO A 61 -1.45 2.81 -7.18
C PRO A 61 -1.17 2.58 -5.68
N CYS A 62 -0.50 1.49 -5.35
CA CYS A 62 -0.03 1.19 -4.00
C CYS A 62 1.46 0.80 -4.00
N VAL A 63 2.40 1.75 -4.15
CA VAL A 63 2.20 3.19 -4.20
C VAL A 63 3.08 3.81 -5.27
N THR A 64 2.65 4.93 -5.84
CA THR A 64 3.53 5.78 -6.66
C THR A 64 4.47 6.62 -5.81
N ASN A 65 5.30 7.43 -6.45
CA ASN A 65 6.20 8.38 -5.77
C ASN A 65 6.42 9.64 -6.64
N PRO A 66 6.82 10.78 -6.04
CA PRO A 66 6.92 12.04 -6.75
C PRO A 66 8.20 12.21 -7.59
N ALA A 67 9.02 11.18 -7.72
CA ALA A 67 10.29 11.29 -8.43
C ALA A 67 10.38 10.49 -9.73
N THR A 68 9.42 9.60 -9.99
CA THR A 68 9.36 8.84 -11.24
C THR A 68 8.56 9.57 -12.32
N ARG A 69 7.59 10.36 -11.90
CA ARG A 69 6.80 11.24 -12.77
C ARG A 69 6.68 12.60 -12.10
N ASP A 70 6.78 13.66 -12.88
CA ASP A 70 6.49 15.00 -12.40
C ASP A 70 5.10 15.06 -11.77
N ILE A 71 4.97 15.82 -10.67
CA ILE A 71 3.71 15.87 -9.92
C ILE A 71 2.58 16.51 -10.73
N THR A 72 2.89 17.42 -11.65
CA THR A 72 1.90 18.02 -12.55
C THR A 72 1.34 16.98 -13.52
N VAL A 73 2.20 16.10 -14.05
CA VAL A 73 1.80 14.96 -14.88
C VAL A 73 0.94 13.99 -14.07
N THR A 74 1.36 13.67 -12.85
CA THR A 74 0.59 12.79 -11.96
C THR A 74 -0.78 13.38 -11.63
N ALA A 75 -0.86 14.68 -11.33
CA ALA A 75 -2.14 15.37 -11.05
C ALA A 75 -3.06 15.38 -12.26
N SER A 76 -2.54 15.69 -13.45
CA SER A 76 -3.31 15.66 -14.70
C SER A 76 -3.85 14.26 -15.00
N LEU A 77 -3.01 13.24 -14.84
CA LEU A 77 -3.37 11.84 -15.07
C LEU A 77 -4.48 11.41 -14.10
N PHE A 78 -4.35 11.73 -12.81
CA PHE A 78 -5.37 11.39 -11.81
C PHE A 78 -6.68 12.14 -12.03
N ALA A 79 -6.63 13.41 -12.39
CA ALA A 79 -7.82 14.18 -12.73
C ALA A 79 -8.57 13.54 -13.92
N THR A 80 -7.83 13.09 -14.94
CA THR A 80 -8.39 12.38 -16.11
C THR A 80 -8.99 11.03 -15.69
N LEU A 81 -8.25 10.22 -14.95
CA LEU A 81 -8.73 8.92 -14.47
C LEU A 81 -9.95 9.06 -13.54
N ASN A 82 -10.00 10.13 -12.75
CA ASN A 82 -11.13 10.41 -11.88
C ASN A 82 -12.42 10.68 -12.68
N LEU A 83 -12.32 11.42 -13.80
CA LEU A 83 -13.42 11.59 -14.74
C LEU A 83 -13.85 10.25 -15.37
N ILE A 84 -12.90 9.43 -15.83
CA ILE A 84 -13.18 8.12 -16.44
C ILE A 84 -13.87 7.19 -15.43
N SER A 85 -13.43 7.19 -14.19
CA SER A 85 -13.90 6.29 -13.15
C SER A 85 -15.19 6.76 -12.45
N GLY A 86 -15.62 8.01 -12.62
CA GLY A 86 -16.71 8.60 -11.85
C GLY A 86 -16.32 8.82 -10.38
N ASP A 87 -15.25 9.56 -10.15
CA ASP A 87 -14.72 9.98 -8.83
C ASP A 87 -14.30 8.82 -7.90
N ARG A 88 -13.78 7.71 -8.48
CA ARG A 88 -13.34 6.53 -7.70
C ARG A 88 -11.82 6.41 -7.50
N MET A 89 -11.03 7.37 -8.02
CA MET A 89 -9.58 7.28 -7.89
C MET A 89 -9.08 7.63 -6.49
N GLN A 90 -8.02 6.95 -6.08
CA GLN A 90 -7.30 7.15 -4.81
C GLN A 90 -5.80 7.27 -5.12
N LEU A 91 -5.12 8.29 -4.60
CA LEU A 91 -3.67 8.39 -4.75
C LEU A 91 -2.97 7.68 -3.58
N GLY A 92 -2.45 6.48 -3.80
CA GLY A 92 -1.45 5.90 -2.91
C GLY A 92 -0.06 6.41 -3.28
N ILE A 93 0.63 7.08 -2.35
CA ILE A 93 1.93 7.69 -2.60
C ILE A 93 2.92 7.41 -1.47
N GLY A 94 4.18 7.22 -1.82
CA GLY A 94 5.29 7.02 -0.88
C GLY A 94 6.56 7.70 -1.35
N ARG A 95 7.67 7.39 -0.68
CA ARG A 95 8.99 7.97 -0.99
C ARG A 95 9.67 7.33 -2.20
N GLY A 96 9.14 6.23 -2.71
CA GLY A 96 9.76 5.39 -3.74
C GLY A 96 10.82 4.43 -3.16
N ASP A 97 10.55 3.13 -3.28
CA ASP A 97 11.50 2.07 -2.93
C ASP A 97 11.94 1.34 -4.20
N SER A 98 11.26 0.26 -4.61
CA SER A 98 11.64 -0.57 -5.76
C SER A 98 11.79 0.24 -7.05
N SER A 99 10.85 1.15 -7.35
CA SER A 99 10.89 2.02 -8.54
C SER A 99 12.11 2.95 -8.63
N ARG A 100 12.78 3.20 -7.52
CA ARG A 100 13.99 4.03 -7.48
C ARG A 100 15.26 3.22 -7.22
N ARG A 101 15.21 2.27 -6.29
CA ARG A 101 16.39 1.48 -5.90
C ARG A 101 16.87 0.57 -7.02
N VAL A 102 15.98 0.04 -7.84
CA VAL A 102 16.35 -0.73 -9.05
C VAL A 102 17.18 0.11 -10.04
N LEU A 103 17.05 1.43 -9.99
CA LEU A 103 17.85 2.40 -10.76
C LEU A 103 19.05 2.96 -9.97
N GLY A 104 19.39 2.38 -8.82
CA GLY A 104 20.46 2.87 -7.94
C GLY A 104 20.15 4.20 -7.24
N LYS A 105 18.89 4.67 -7.26
CA LYS A 105 18.47 5.96 -6.69
C LYS A 105 17.89 5.78 -5.29
N LYS A 106 18.15 6.76 -4.41
CA LYS A 106 17.57 6.78 -3.06
C LYS A 106 16.10 7.23 -3.07
N PRO A 107 15.26 6.76 -2.11
CA PRO A 107 13.93 7.33 -1.88
C PRO A 107 13.97 8.84 -1.63
N VAL A 108 12.93 9.57 -2.04
CA VAL A 108 12.83 11.03 -1.81
C VAL A 108 12.73 11.39 -0.33
N GLY A 109 13.00 12.66 0.01
CA GLY A 109 12.82 13.20 1.35
C GLY A 109 11.33 13.29 1.75
N ALA A 110 11.06 13.33 3.06
CA ALA A 110 9.68 13.54 3.54
C ALA A 110 9.15 14.93 3.15
N GLY A 111 10.00 15.95 3.10
CA GLY A 111 9.61 17.29 2.64
C GLY A 111 9.22 17.33 1.17
N ASP A 112 9.93 16.57 0.30
CA ASP A 112 9.56 16.44 -1.11
C ASP A 112 8.21 15.76 -1.27
N LEU A 113 7.98 14.69 -0.50
CA LEU A 113 6.70 14.00 -0.48
C LEU A 113 5.56 14.93 -0.03
N GLU A 114 5.80 15.75 1.01
CA GLU A 114 4.80 16.72 1.49
C GLU A 114 4.46 17.77 0.43
N ARG A 115 5.48 18.35 -0.24
CA ARG A 115 5.27 19.31 -1.32
C ARG A 115 4.46 18.68 -2.47
N ALA A 116 4.82 17.47 -2.86
CA ALA A 116 4.11 16.76 -3.92
C ALA A 116 2.63 16.50 -3.57
N VAL A 117 2.33 16.07 -2.34
CA VAL A 117 0.93 15.87 -1.90
C VAL A 117 0.15 17.17 -1.91
N LYS A 118 0.73 18.28 -1.46
CA LYS A 118 0.09 19.61 -1.49
C LYS A 118 -0.18 20.05 -2.93
N ALA A 119 0.82 19.97 -3.80
CA ALA A 119 0.67 20.33 -5.21
C ALA A 119 -0.39 19.46 -5.92
N PHE A 120 -0.39 18.15 -5.69
CA PHE A 120 -1.38 17.24 -6.23
C PHE A 120 -2.82 17.66 -5.86
N ARG A 121 -3.07 17.97 -4.58
CA ARG A 121 -4.39 18.37 -4.11
C ARG A 121 -4.88 19.66 -4.76
N GLU A 122 -4.01 20.65 -4.84
CA GLU A 122 -4.37 21.94 -5.45
C GLU A 122 -4.65 21.79 -6.95
N LEU A 123 -3.76 21.10 -7.67
CA LEU A 123 -3.90 20.88 -9.11
C LEU A 123 -5.13 20.06 -9.48
N THR A 124 -5.40 18.96 -8.78
CA THR A 124 -6.59 18.13 -9.06
C THR A 124 -7.89 18.83 -8.73
N ALA A 125 -7.88 19.79 -7.80
CA ALA A 125 -9.02 20.67 -7.50
C ALA A 125 -9.15 21.85 -8.46
N GLY A 126 -8.28 21.97 -9.48
CA GLY A 126 -8.29 23.07 -10.44
C GLY A 126 -7.80 24.40 -9.86
N ARG A 127 -7.11 24.38 -8.72
CA ARG A 127 -6.53 25.60 -8.12
C ARG A 127 -5.13 25.87 -8.65
N GLU A 128 -4.73 27.14 -8.65
CA GLU A 128 -3.41 27.58 -9.09
C GLU A 128 -2.38 27.40 -7.98
N ILE A 129 -1.18 26.96 -8.36
CA ILE A 129 0.00 26.89 -7.50
C ILE A 129 1.17 27.60 -8.16
N ASP A 130 2.14 28.04 -7.37
CA ASP A 130 3.47 28.33 -7.88
C ASP A 130 4.23 27.00 -8.06
N TYR A 131 4.54 26.65 -9.28
CA TYR A 131 5.33 25.47 -9.61
C TYR A 131 6.64 25.89 -10.28
N GLU A 132 7.74 25.81 -9.52
CA GLU A 132 9.08 26.23 -9.97
C GLU A 132 9.13 27.67 -10.50
N GLY A 133 8.44 28.59 -9.84
CA GLY A 133 8.37 30.01 -10.21
C GLY A 133 7.36 30.31 -11.33
N GLN A 134 6.51 29.34 -11.70
CA GLN A 134 5.48 29.54 -12.74
C GLN A 134 4.07 29.27 -12.15
N PRO A 135 3.11 30.19 -12.35
CA PRO A 135 1.73 29.94 -11.99
C PRO A 135 1.18 28.79 -12.86
N THR A 136 0.82 27.69 -12.19
CA THR A 136 0.42 26.44 -12.85
C THR A 136 -0.95 25.98 -12.35
N ARG A 137 -1.84 25.61 -13.27
CA ARG A 137 -3.21 25.22 -12.97
C ARG A 137 -3.74 24.20 -13.98
N LEU A 138 -4.47 23.19 -13.51
CA LEU A 138 -5.29 22.31 -14.34
C LEU A 138 -6.73 22.87 -14.38
N SER A 139 -6.99 23.88 -15.24
CA SER A 139 -8.26 24.63 -15.25
C SER A 139 -9.51 23.77 -15.51
N TRP A 140 -9.34 22.61 -16.10
CA TRP A 140 -10.40 21.64 -16.40
C TRP A 140 -10.64 20.63 -15.28
N ALA A 141 -9.72 20.50 -14.31
CA ALA A 141 -9.83 19.56 -13.20
C ALA A 141 -10.81 20.07 -12.12
N LYS A 142 -11.63 19.17 -11.57
CA LYS A 142 -12.65 19.50 -10.56
C LYS A 142 -12.76 18.39 -9.50
N GLY A 143 -11.70 17.62 -9.28
CA GLY A 143 -11.72 16.50 -8.37
C GLY A 143 -10.96 16.77 -7.07
N SER A 144 -11.04 15.84 -6.15
CA SER A 144 -10.19 15.78 -4.97
C SER A 144 -9.96 14.31 -4.59
N PRO A 145 -9.22 13.55 -5.40
CA PRO A 145 -8.94 12.16 -5.09
C PRO A 145 -8.26 12.05 -3.71
N PRO A 146 -8.76 11.17 -2.81
CA PRO A 146 -8.14 10.97 -1.51
C PRO A 146 -6.69 10.52 -1.64
N VAL A 147 -5.85 11.05 -0.74
CA VAL A 147 -4.41 10.77 -0.71
C VAL A 147 -4.08 9.84 0.45
N TRP A 148 -3.44 8.72 0.13
CA TRP A 148 -2.95 7.72 1.07
C TRP A 148 -1.43 7.72 1.08
N ILE A 149 -0.81 7.91 2.24
CA ILE A 149 0.65 7.91 2.37
C ILE A 149 1.13 6.58 2.94
N ALA A 150 2.03 5.92 2.22
CA ALA A 150 2.73 4.74 2.73
C ALA A 150 3.99 5.13 3.51
N GLY A 151 4.15 4.56 4.69
CA GLY A 151 5.31 4.82 5.53
C GLY A 151 5.51 3.83 6.66
N TYR A 152 6.75 3.74 7.13
CA TYR A 152 7.14 2.88 8.25
C TYR A 152 7.77 3.69 9.40
N GLY A 153 8.38 4.82 9.10
CA GLY A 153 9.16 5.59 10.08
C GLY A 153 8.40 6.79 10.64
N PRO A 154 8.77 7.23 11.85
CA PRO A 154 8.13 8.32 12.58
C PRO A 154 7.85 9.58 11.75
N LYS A 155 8.82 10.06 10.97
CA LYS A 155 8.68 11.30 10.16
C LYS A 155 7.63 11.19 9.06
N VAL A 156 7.55 10.04 8.37
CA VAL A 156 6.56 9.86 7.28
C VAL A 156 5.18 9.58 7.85
N LEU A 157 5.09 8.88 8.98
CA LEU A 157 3.82 8.63 9.68
C LEU A 157 3.24 9.93 10.26
N ASP A 158 4.09 10.79 10.85
CA ASP A 158 3.69 12.14 11.28
C ASP A 158 3.18 12.97 10.09
N LEU A 159 3.91 12.95 8.97
CA LEU A 159 3.46 13.61 7.74
C LEU A 159 2.10 13.08 7.26
N ALA A 160 1.89 11.77 7.28
CA ALA A 160 0.61 11.17 6.91
C ALA A 160 -0.52 11.73 7.80
N GLY A 161 -0.30 11.83 9.11
CA GLY A 161 -1.23 12.47 10.05
C GLY A 161 -1.57 13.90 9.66
N ARG A 162 -0.56 14.70 9.27
CA ARG A 162 -0.75 16.12 8.94
C ARG A 162 -1.50 16.35 7.63
N VAL A 163 -1.30 15.51 6.59
CA VAL A 163 -1.76 15.88 5.23
C VAL A 163 -2.53 14.78 4.50
N ALA A 164 -2.54 13.52 4.95
CA ALA A 164 -3.17 12.43 4.21
C ALA A 164 -4.63 12.18 4.63
N ASP A 165 -5.41 11.56 3.75
CA ASP A 165 -6.73 11.03 4.05
C ASP A 165 -6.67 9.58 4.55
N GLY A 166 -5.58 8.88 4.22
CA GLY A 166 -5.31 7.54 4.69
C GLY A 166 -3.82 7.26 4.86
N VAL A 167 -3.49 6.26 5.67
CA VAL A 167 -2.14 5.72 5.85
C VAL A 167 -2.10 4.27 5.40
N ILE A 168 -1.01 3.89 4.73
CA ILE A 168 -0.76 2.52 4.25
C ILE A 168 0.38 1.92 5.07
N LEU A 169 0.07 0.84 5.79
CA LEU A 169 0.99 0.09 6.63
C LEU A 169 1.13 -1.34 6.09
N GLN A 170 2.34 -1.70 5.65
CA GLN A 170 2.59 -2.97 4.97
C GLN A 170 3.00 -4.06 5.97
N PHE A 171 2.11 -4.44 6.86
CA PHE A 171 2.17 -5.60 7.75
C PHE A 171 0.82 -5.83 8.43
N ALA A 172 0.62 -7.04 8.95
CA ALA A 172 -0.59 -7.44 9.66
C ALA A 172 -0.33 -7.70 11.16
N ASP A 173 0.55 -6.91 11.77
CA ASP A 173 0.88 -6.99 13.20
C ASP A 173 0.17 -5.87 13.96
N PRO A 174 -0.80 -6.19 14.87
CA PRO A 174 -1.57 -5.17 15.59
C PRO A 174 -0.70 -4.26 16.47
N ASP A 175 0.37 -4.76 17.09
CA ASP A 175 1.22 -3.98 17.96
C ASP A 175 2.06 -2.97 17.17
N LEU A 176 2.60 -3.39 16.01
CA LEU A 176 3.31 -2.50 15.10
C LEU A 176 2.39 -1.44 14.51
N ILE A 177 1.16 -1.81 14.17
CA ILE A 177 0.16 -0.85 13.68
C ILE A 177 -0.17 0.17 14.77
N ALA A 178 -0.41 -0.25 16.00
CA ALA A 178 -0.67 0.65 17.11
C ALA A 178 0.49 1.64 17.33
N TRP A 179 1.74 1.15 17.26
CA TRP A 179 2.94 2.00 17.33
C TRP A 179 2.97 3.02 16.19
N CYS A 180 2.74 2.61 14.95
CA CYS A 180 2.68 3.52 13.80
C CYS A 180 1.59 4.59 13.96
N LEU A 181 0.42 4.20 14.42
CA LEU A 181 -0.71 5.11 14.61
C LEU A 181 -0.45 6.16 15.68
N GLY A 182 0.43 5.91 16.65
CA GLY A 182 0.90 6.92 17.58
C GLY A 182 1.49 8.16 16.90
N PHE A 183 2.28 7.96 15.84
CA PHE A 183 2.86 9.07 15.07
C PHE A 183 1.84 9.73 14.14
N VAL A 184 0.95 8.94 13.51
CA VAL A 184 -0.14 9.48 12.68
C VAL A 184 -1.05 10.38 13.52
N LYS A 185 -1.45 9.93 14.71
CA LYS A 185 -2.24 10.68 15.65
C LYS A 185 -1.56 12.00 16.05
N LYS A 186 -0.28 11.92 16.45
CA LYS A 186 0.51 13.10 16.79
C LYS A 186 0.55 14.13 15.67
N GLY A 187 0.84 13.68 14.43
CA GLY A 187 0.87 14.56 13.25
C GLY A 187 -0.50 15.21 12.97
N ALA A 188 -1.58 14.44 13.08
CA ALA A 188 -2.94 14.97 12.89
C ALA A 188 -3.29 16.02 13.94
N GLU A 189 -3.02 15.77 15.22
CA GLU A 189 -3.26 16.69 16.32
C GLU A 189 -2.48 18.00 16.15
N GLN A 190 -1.21 17.92 15.74
CA GLN A 190 -0.38 19.10 15.44
C GLN A 190 -0.92 19.94 14.28
N ALA A 191 -1.60 19.31 13.33
CA ALA A 191 -2.25 19.98 12.21
C ALA A 191 -3.71 20.39 12.47
N GLY A 192 -4.21 20.23 13.69
CA GLY A 192 -5.60 20.54 14.06
C GLY A 192 -6.63 19.61 13.41
N ARG A 193 -6.22 18.39 13.03
CA ARG A 193 -7.08 17.42 12.35
C ARG A 193 -7.56 16.33 13.32
N ASP A 194 -8.78 15.85 13.11
CA ASP A 194 -9.27 14.66 13.82
C ASP A 194 -8.66 13.39 13.18
N TRP A 195 -7.74 12.76 13.89
CA TRP A 195 -7.06 11.55 13.43
C TRP A 195 -8.02 10.38 13.17
N ARG A 196 -9.19 10.33 13.80
CA ARG A 196 -10.20 9.29 13.61
C ARG A 196 -10.82 9.32 12.20
N LYS A 197 -10.66 10.42 11.48
CA LYS A 197 -11.08 10.57 10.07
C LYS A 197 -10.02 10.09 9.09
N ILE A 198 -8.82 9.77 9.57
CA ILE A 198 -7.76 9.21 8.73
C ILE A 198 -8.00 7.70 8.59
N GLU A 199 -8.14 7.26 7.38
CA GLU A 199 -8.29 5.84 7.06
C GLU A 199 -6.98 5.09 7.33
N VAL A 200 -7.08 3.86 7.83
CA VAL A 200 -5.90 3.03 8.12
C VAL A 200 -5.97 1.74 7.31
N MET A 201 -5.04 1.58 6.39
CA MET A 201 -4.87 0.35 5.62
C MET A 201 -3.75 -0.49 6.25
N ALA A 202 -4.07 -1.71 6.66
CA ALA A 202 -3.09 -2.78 6.82
C ALA A 202 -3.03 -3.59 5.52
N ALA A 203 -1.83 -3.82 4.99
CA ALA A 203 -1.64 -4.51 3.72
C ALA A 203 -0.66 -5.67 3.88
N ALA A 204 -1.07 -6.87 3.48
CA ALA A 204 -0.25 -8.07 3.55
C ALA A 204 -0.76 -9.18 2.61
N PRO A 205 0.10 -10.13 2.20
CA PRO A 205 -0.34 -11.34 1.55
C PRO A 205 -1.06 -12.24 2.53
N VAL A 206 -1.90 -13.11 1.97
CA VAL A 206 -2.71 -14.06 2.71
C VAL A 206 -2.62 -15.44 2.06
N TRP A 207 -2.81 -16.49 2.88
CA TRP A 207 -2.99 -17.85 2.37
C TRP A 207 -3.93 -18.62 3.27
N VAL A 208 -5.14 -18.91 2.78
CA VAL A 208 -6.18 -19.61 3.54
C VAL A 208 -6.01 -21.11 3.35
N SER A 209 -5.49 -21.82 4.37
CA SER A 209 -5.23 -23.26 4.33
C SER A 209 -5.03 -23.83 5.74
N ASP A 210 -5.38 -25.10 5.95
CA ASP A 210 -5.01 -25.84 7.16
C ASP A 210 -3.53 -26.29 7.13
N ASP A 211 -2.91 -26.36 5.97
CA ASP A 211 -1.47 -26.59 5.81
C ASP A 211 -0.68 -25.32 6.08
N LEU A 212 -0.34 -25.11 7.35
CA LEU A 212 0.43 -23.93 7.78
C LEU A 212 1.84 -23.86 7.18
N LYS A 213 2.45 -25.03 6.90
CA LYS A 213 3.80 -25.05 6.32
C LYS A 213 3.75 -24.46 4.91
N LEU A 214 2.86 -24.98 4.07
CA LEU A 214 2.65 -24.43 2.72
C LEU A 214 2.22 -22.96 2.77
N ALA A 215 1.29 -22.61 3.65
CA ALA A 215 0.79 -21.24 3.78
C ALA A 215 1.93 -20.25 4.08
N ARG A 216 2.83 -20.59 5.00
CA ARG A 216 4.00 -19.75 5.33
C ARG A 216 4.98 -19.63 4.18
N GLU A 217 5.25 -20.71 3.45
CA GLU A 217 6.15 -20.70 2.31
C GLU A 217 5.64 -19.75 1.21
N ARG A 218 4.34 -19.77 0.91
CA ARG A 218 3.71 -18.94 -0.11
C ARG A 218 3.78 -17.44 0.16
N VAL A 219 3.83 -17.03 1.41
CA VAL A 219 3.83 -15.60 1.80
C VAL A 219 5.17 -15.11 2.38
N ARG A 220 6.17 -15.98 2.54
CA ARG A 220 7.47 -15.69 3.17
C ARG A 220 8.25 -14.56 2.49
N TRP A 221 8.04 -14.35 1.20
CA TRP A 221 8.65 -13.26 0.44
C TRP A 221 8.30 -11.86 0.98
N PHE A 222 7.17 -11.72 1.64
CA PHE A 222 6.67 -10.41 2.03
C PHE A 222 7.45 -9.75 3.18
N PRO A 223 7.77 -10.40 4.30
CA PRO A 223 8.66 -9.82 5.29
C PRO A 223 10.04 -9.47 4.72
N ALA A 224 10.54 -10.20 3.74
CA ALA A 224 11.78 -9.86 3.04
C ALA A 224 11.65 -8.53 2.28
N LEU A 225 10.51 -8.27 1.62
CA LEU A 225 10.21 -6.97 1.04
C LEU A 225 10.20 -5.87 2.11
N VAL A 226 9.48 -6.08 3.21
CA VAL A 226 9.39 -5.10 4.32
C VAL A 226 10.77 -4.80 4.90
N SER A 227 11.68 -5.77 4.90
CA SER A 227 13.04 -5.60 5.42
C SER A 227 13.82 -4.47 4.76
N ASN A 228 13.54 -4.13 3.49
CA ASN A 228 14.17 -3.01 2.80
C ASN A 228 13.90 -1.67 3.50
N HIS A 229 12.66 -1.49 3.95
CA HIS A 229 12.24 -0.29 4.67
C HIS A 229 12.80 -0.28 6.10
N VAL A 230 12.86 -1.45 6.74
CA VAL A 230 13.39 -1.60 8.11
C VAL A 230 14.88 -1.27 8.17
N VAL A 231 15.68 -1.73 7.20
CA VAL A 231 17.10 -1.37 7.11
C VAL A 231 17.29 0.15 6.95
N ASP A 232 16.46 0.81 6.16
CA ASP A 232 16.45 2.27 6.05
C ASP A 232 16.14 2.95 7.40
N LEU A 233 15.21 2.40 8.20
CA LEU A 233 14.88 2.94 9.51
C LEU A 233 16.04 2.77 10.50
N ILE A 234 16.63 1.58 10.60
CA ILE A 234 17.76 1.29 11.48
C ILE A 234 18.97 2.21 11.18
N SER A 235 19.15 2.61 9.92
CA SER A 235 20.21 3.55 9.53
C SER A 235 19.97 5.00 9.97
N ARG A 236 18.76 5.36 10.43
CA ARG A 236 18.33 6.75 10.70
C ARG A 236 17.81 6.99 12.11
N TYR A 237 17.39 5.93 12.79
CA TYR A 237 16.83 5.99 14.13
C TYR A 237 17.63 5.12 15.08
N ARG A 238 17.69 5.52 16.35
CA ARG A 238 18.33 4.72 17.37
C ARG A 238 17.51 3.47 17.67
N PRO A 239 18.12 2.36 18.10
CA PRO A 239 17.42 1.11 18.40
C PRO A 239 16.23 1.29 19.38
N GLU A 240 16.36 2.19 20.34
CA GLU A 240 15.34 2.46 21.37
C GLU A 240 14.10 3.17 20.80
N GLU A 241 14.23 3.81 19.65
CA GLU A 241 13.15 4.54 18.97
C GLU A 241 12.27 3.61 18.10
N LEU A 242 12.73 2.38 17.88
CA LEU A 242 12.06 1.42 16.98
C LEU A 242 11.65 0.15 17.74
N PRO A 243 10.45 -0.41 17.47
CA PRO A 243 10.02 -1.66 18.10
C PRO A 243 10.98 -2.82 17.77
N PRO A 244 11.43 -3.61 18.77
CA PRO A 244 12.25 -4.80 18.51
C PRO A 244 11.59 -5.77 17.51
N ALA A 245 10.27 -5.89 17.55
CA ALA A 245 9.49 -6.68 16.63
C ALA A 245 9.64 -6.26 15.16
N LEU A 246 9.92 -5.00 14.90
CA LEU A 246 10.18 -4.48 13.56
C LEU A 246 11.65 -4.66 13.14
N THR A 247 12.58 -4.65 14.09
CA THR A 247 14.03 -4.55 13.77
C THR A 247 14.80 -5.86 13.93
N SER A 248 14.36 -6.75 14.81
CA SER A 248 15.10 -7.98 15.15
C SER A 248 15.24 -8.95 13.98
N PHE A 249 14.23 -9.06 13.13
CA PHE A 249 14.22 -10.06 12.05
C PHE A 249 15.21 -9.74 10.91
N VAL A 250 15.66 -8.49 10.78
CA VAL A 250 16.61 -8.12 9.73
C VAL A 250 18.08 -8.31 10.11
N ARG A 251 18.39 -8.75 11.33
CA ARG A 251 19.77 -8.93 11.81
C ARG A 251 20.58 -9.90 10.97
N ASN A 252 19.96 -10.95 10.47
CA ASN A 252 20.59 -11.98 9.65
C ASN A 252 20.33 -11.79 8.15
N ARG A 253 19.83 -10.61 7.77
CA ARG A 253 19.56 -10.29 6.38
C ARG A 253 20.87 -10.09 5.60
N GLY A 254 21.02 -10.82 4.48
CA GLY A 254 22.04 -10.56 3.47
C GLY A 254 21.67 -9.40 2.54
N GLY A 255 22.13 -9.43 1.31
CA GLY A 255 21.70 -8.53 0.24
C GLY A 255 20.22 -8.67 -0.09
N TYR A 256 19.73 -7.83 -0.99
CA TYR A 256 18.38 -7.94 -1.55
C TYR A 256 18.45 -7.76 -3.07
N ASP A 257 17.97 -8.76 -3.79
CA ASP A 257 17.91 -8.73 -5.25
C ASP A 257 16.56 -8.19 -5.70
N TYR A 258 16.56 -7.00 -6.29
CA TYR A 258 15.35 -6.36 -6.81
C TYR A 258 14.83 -7.01 -8.10
N GLN A 259 15.62 -7.82 -8.81
CA GLN A 259 15.13 -8.58 -9.96
C GLN A 259 14.14 -9.69 -9.53
N HIS A 260 14.29 -10.20 -8.30
CA HIS A 260 13.39 -11.17 -7.67
C HIS A 260 12.49 -10.53 -6.61
N HIS A 261 12.06 -9.28 -6.87
CA HIS A 261 11.22 -8.51 -5.94
C HIS A 261 9.78 -9.04 -5.93
N CYS A 262 9.27 -9.37 -4.75
CA CYS A 262 7.92 -9.92 -4.55
C CYS A 262 7.68 -11.26 -5.26
N GLU A 263 8.69 -12.13 -5.31
CA GLU A 263 8.56 -13.47 -5.85
C GLU A 263 8.45 -14.52 -4.75
N VAL A 264 7.51 -15.43 -4.91
CA VAL A 264 7.39 -16.63 -4.08
C VAL A 264 8.65 -17.49 -4.27
N GLU A 265 9.16 -18.06 -3.17
CA GLU A 265 10.38 -18.90 -3.16
C GLU A 265 11.69 -18.15 -3.51
N SER A 266 11.67 -16.81 -3.51
CA SER A 266 12.89 -16.01 -3.71
C SER A 266 13.90 -16.23 -2.57
N SER A 267 15.19 -16.34 -2.93
CA SER A 267 16.30 -16.38 -1.95
C SER A 267 16.37 -15.15 -1.03
N ASN A 268 15.75 -14.03 -1.44
CA ASN A 268 15.58 -12.85 -0.60
C ASN A 268 14.91 -13.17 0.76
N ALA A 269 14.14 -14.26 0.84
CA ALA A 269 13.35 -14.63 2.02
C ALA A 269 14.04 -15.65 2.94
N ASN A 270 15.23 -16.14 2.63
CA ASN A 270 15.91 -17.23 3.37
C ASN A 270 16.17 -16.91 4.86
N PHE A 271 16.25 -15.64 5.24
CA PHE A 271 16.47 -15.21 6.62
C PHE A 271 15.18 -15.06 7.44
N VAL A 272 14.00 -15.18 6.80
CA VAL A 272 12.69 -14.93 7.41
C VAL A 272 12.21 -16.17 8.15
N SER A 273 12.03 -16.10 9.47
CA SER A 273 11.47 -17.17 10.29
C SER A 273 9.95 -17.26 10.21
N ASP A 274 9.39 -18.39 10.61
CA ASP A 274 7.94 -18.60 10.64
C ASP A 274 7.21 -17.59 11.55
N ASP A 275 7.78 -17.26 12.71
CA ASP A 275 7.22 -16.27 13.63
C ASP A 275 7.06 -14.88 12.97
N VAL A 276 8.01 -14.50 12.12
CA VAL A 276 7.95 -13.23 11.38
C VAL A 276 6.87 -13.31 10.31
N VAL A 277 6.74 -14.43 9.62
CA VAL A 277 5.64 -14.66 8.67
C VAL A 277 4.30 -14.56 9.37
N ASP A 278 4.11 -15.26 10.47
CA ASP A 278 2.86 -15.26 11.24
C ASP A 278 2.49 -13.87 11.77
N ARG A 279 3.47 -13.02 12.04
CA ARG A 279 3.22 -11.64 12.46
C ARG A 279 2.83 -10.76 11.29
N PHE A 280 3.51 -10.82 10.17
CA PHE A 280 3.37 -9.87 9.07
C PHE A 280 2.30 -10.24 8.05
N CYS A 281 1.94 -11.52 7.93
CA CYS A 281 1.00 -12.05 6.95
C CYS A 281 -0.25 -12.62 7.62
N LEU A 282 -1.26 -13.01 6.83
CA LEU A 282 -2.39 -13.82 7.30
C LEU A 282 -2.27 -15.22 6.71
N VAL A 283 -2.05 -16.19 7.57
CA VAL A 283 -1.90 -17.61 7.20
C VAL A 283 -2.76 -18.50 8.11
N GLY A 284 -3.20 -19.62 7.60
CA GLY A 284 -4.00 -20.60 8.34
C GLY A 284 -5.44 -20.72 7.85
N PRO A 285 -6.31 -21.43 8.61
CA PRO A 285 -7.71 -21.58 8.28
C PRO A 285 -8.47 -20.24 8.34
N ALA A 286 -9.64 -20.17 7.72
CA ALA A 286 -10.44 -18.95 7.64
C ALA A 286 -10.73 -18.32 9.02
N GLU A 287 -10.89 -19.11 10.08
CA GLU A 287 -11.08 -18.56 11.44
C GLU A 287 -9.86 -17.80 11.94
N ALA A 288 -8.64 -18.28 11.70
CA ALA A 288 -7.41 -17.59 12.08
C ALA A 288 -7.33 -16.21 11.37
N HIS A 289 -7.74 -16.15 10.09
CA HIS A 289 -7.86 -14.88 9.37
C HIS A 289 -8.87 -13.95 10.04
N ARG A 290 -10.07 -14.43 10.35
CA ARG A 290 -11.12 -13.62 11.01
C ARG A 290 -10.66 -13.07 12.36
N GLU A 291 -10.03 -13.89 13.19
CA GLU A 291 -9.50 -13.49 14.49
C GLU A 291 -8.43 -12.39 14.35
N LYS A 292 -7.46 -12.59 13.46
CA LYS A 292 -6.41 -11.60 13.23
C LYS A 292 -6.97 -10.30 12.67
N LEU A 293 -7.92 -10.36 11.74
CA LEU A 293 -8.60 -9.18 11.20
C LEU A 293 -9.41 -8.43 12.27
N ARG A 294 -10.08 -9.12 13.21
CA ARG A 294 -10.74 -8.46 14.36
C ARG A 294 -9.72 -7.75 15.26
N ARG A 295 -8.57 -8.37 15.53
CA ARG A 295 -7.49 -7.74 16.29
C ARG A 295 -6.94 -6.49 15.56
N LEU A 296 -6.75 -6.55 14.25
CA LEU A 296 -6.36 -5.39 13.45
C LEU A 296 -7.42 -4.28 13.52
N ALA A 297 -8.70 -4.63 13.41
CA ALA A 297 -9.80 -3.67 13.56
C ALA A 297 -9.80 -2.99 14.94
N SER A 298 -9.54 -3.74 16.01
CA SER A 298 -9.54 -3.22 17.38
C SER A 298 -8.43 -2.17 17.64
N VAL A 299 -7.35 -2.19 16.87
CA VAL A 299 -6.28 -1.18 16.96
C VAL A 299 -6.46 -0.02 15.99
N GLY A 300 -7.55 0.00 15.19
CA GLY A 300 -7.91 1.12 14.34
C GLY A 300 -7.77 0.88 12.84
N VAL A 301 -7.47 -0.33 12.38
CA VAL A 301 -7.46 -0.66 10.94
C VAL A 301 -8.87 -0.56 10.37
N THR A 302 -9.05 0.29 9.38
CA THR A 302 -10.33 0.50 8.69
C THR A 302 -10.45 -0.28 7.39
N GLN A 303 -9.30 -0.61 6.77
CA GLN A 303 -9.20 -1.40 5.55
C GLN A 303 -8.11 -2.47 5.67
N PHE A 304 -8.41 -3.72 5.34
CA PHE A 304 -7.40 -4.74 5.10
C PHE A 304 -7.22 -4.95 3.60
N ASN A 305 -5.99 -4.87 3.15
CA ASN A 305 -5.64 -4.97 1.74
C ASN A 305 -4.84 -6.25 1.47
N VAL A 306 -5.45 -7.16 0.71
CA VAL A 306 -4.87 -8.44 0.34
C VAL A 306 -3.87 -8.24 -0.80
N TYR A 307 -2.61 -8.63 -0.60
CA TYR A 307 -1.64 -8.72 -1.69
C TYR A 307 -1.92 -10.00 -2.49
N LEU A 308 -2.57 -9.81 -3.62
CA LEU A 308 -3.07 -10.86 -4.50
C LEU A 308 -1.97 -11.25 -5.49
N MET A 309 -0.94 -11.96 -5.01
CA MET A 309 0.26 -12.29 -5.77
C MET A 309 1.03 -13.49 -5.19
N CYS A 310 0.30 -14.50 -4.69
CA CYS A 310 0.87 -15.71 -4.11
C CYS A 310 0.68 -16.96 -4.98
N GLY A 311 0.04 -16.81 -6.16
CA GLY A 311 -0.22 -17.90 -7.11
C GLY A 311 -1.55 -18.62 -6.90
N ASP A 312 -2.44 -18.07 -6.07
CA ASP A 312 -3.79 -18.57 -5.78
C ASP A 312 -4.87 -17.48 -5.86
N GLU A 313 -4.66 -16.49 -6.71
CA GLU A 313 -5.39 -15.22 -6.72
C GLU A 313 -6.91 -15.44 -6.79
N GLU A 314 -7.38 -16.29 -7.71
CA GLU A 314 -8.80 -16.57 -7.90
C GLU A 314 -9.40 -17.35 -6.72
N ASP A 315 -8.66 -18.32 -6.16
CA ASP A 315 -9.07 -19.14 -5.01
C ASP A 315 -9.14 -18.29 -3.72
N THR A 316 -8.13 -17.43 -3.52
CA THR A 316 -8.12 -16.46 -2.42
C THR A 316 -9.35 -15.55 -2.45
N LEU A 317 -9.73 -15.02 -3.61
CA LEU A 317 -10.95 -14.20 -3.75
C LEU A 317 -12.22 -14.97 -3.42
N GLU A 318 -12.34 -16.22 -3.87
CA GLU A 318 -13.50 -17.08 -3.56
C GLU A 318 -13.59 -17.46 -2.07
N LYS A 319 -12.47 -17.81 -1.44
CA LYS A 319 -12.41 -18.10 -0.01
C LYS A 319 -12.77 -16.88 0.84
N TYR A 320 -12.22 -15.71 0.50
CA TYR A 320 -12.54 -14.46 1.18
C TYR A 320 -14.02 -14.10 1.03
N LYS A 321 -14.58 -14.22 -0.16
CA LYS A 321 -16.00 -13.98 -0.43
C LYS A 321 -16.91 -14.86 0.42
N LYS A 322 -16.60 -16.13 0.52
CA LYS A 322 -17.45 -17.12 1.20
C LYS A 322 -17.29 -17.10 2.72
N GLU A 323 -16.06 -16.97 3.21
CA GLU A 323 -15.74 -17.31 4.59
C GLU A 323 -15.28 -16.11 5.43
N ILE A 324 -14.77 -15.04 4.83
CA ILE A 324 -14.11 -13.97 5.58
C ILE A 324 -14.87 -12.65 5.46
N VAL A 325 -15.09 -12.13 4.26
CA VAL A 325 -15.77 -10.83 4.03
C VAL A 325 -17.15 -10.75 4.71
N PRO A 326 -18.00 -11.80 4.72
CA PRO A 326 -19.31 -11.72 5.37
C PRO A 326 -19.26 -11.44 6.86
N ALA A 327 -18.19 -11.84 7.56
CA ALA A 327 -18.03 -11.62 9.00
C ALA A 327 -17.70 -10.16 9.38
N PHE A 328 -17.51 -9.27 8.39
CA PHE A 328 -17.13 -7.86 8.59
C PHE A 328 -18.07 -6.85 7.91
N ARG A 329 -19.21 -7.34 7.41
CA ARG A 329 -20.29 -6.51 6.84
C ARG A 329 -21.16 -5.87 7.91
#